data_33cd4d8621f1c10f3ccd4d18a6b19084
#
_entry.id   33cd4d8621f1c10f3ccd4d18a6b19084
#
_cell.length_a   1.000
_cell.length_b   1.000
_cell.length_c   1.000
_cell.angle_alpha   90.00
_cell.angle_beta   90.00
_cell.angle_gamma   90.00
#
_symmetry.space_group_name_H-M   'P 1'
#
loop_
_entity.id
_entity.type
_entity.pdbx_description
1 polymer ?
#
loop_
_entity_poly.entity_id
_entity_poly.type
_entity_poly.pdbx_seq_one_letter_code
_entity_poly.pdbx_strand_id
1 'polypeptide(L)'
;MANSPLPEEKEILSYFQKLSNWGRWGDDDQLGTLNFLTPQKVQQSVSLVVDGTPVSCARPVVFDPTPDATAPAVHYMVESGEGWGTEQKVTSRLSQAATDYIGMVFHGYTVTHIDSLAHFFWEGKMYNGRPSHLVSTNLGATVESIEIAAEGIVTRGILVDVPRIRGVDWLERGEGVLPSDIEAAESQMGFEITEGDVLLVRTGQLYRREIEGPVDFREKGSTACHASCLPLLHQRGIAVLGTDTGNDIIPAPYPNVIQPIHQVGIVAMGLWILDNANLEDLAVECARRNRWEFMLSMGPLKLTNTTGSPVNPIAIF
;
A
#
# COMPACT_ATOMS: atom_id res chain seq x y z
N MET A 1 -19.11 1.36 22.92
CA MET A 1 -19.17 2.80 22.66
C MET A 1 -20.23 3.00 21.59
N ALA A 2 -21.08 4.04 21.66
CA ALA A 2 -22.08 4.28 20.61
C ALA A 2 -21.34 4.60 19.31
N ASN A 3 -21.63 3.87 18.23
CA ASN A 3 -21.09 4.18 16.90
C ASN A 3 -21.54 5.61 16.54
N SER A 4 -20.60 6.53 16.44
CA SER A 4 -20.87 7.83 15.84
C SER A 4 -21.39 7.59 14.42
N PRO A 5 -22.39 8.36 13.95
CA PRO A 5 -22.85 8.23 12.59
C PRO A 5 -21.68 8.43 11.62
N LEU A 6 -21.66 7.66 10.53
CA LEU A 6 -20.63 7.83 9.48
C LEU A 6 -20.76 9.24 8.88
N PRO A 7 -19.63 9.87 8.53
CA PRO A 7 -19.63 11.22 7.97
C PRO A 7 -20.39 11.26 6.65
N GLU A 8 -21.13 12.34 6.44
CA GLU A 8 -21.76 12.65 5.15
C GLU A 8 -20.71 13.11 4.13
N GLU A 9 -21.01 13.02 2.85
CA GLU A 9 -20.10 13.45 1.76
C GLU A 9 -19.58 14.88 1.92
N LYS A 10 -20.42 15.80 2.39
CA LYS A 10 -20.01 17.18 2.67
C LYS A 10 -18.87 17.27 3.69
N GLU A 11 -18.88 16.38 4.66
CA GLU A 11 -17.80 16.30 5.63
C GLU A 11 -16.52 15.77 4.98
N ILE A 12 -16.61 14.71 4.16
CA ILE A 12 -15.47 14.17 3.42
C ILE A 12 -14.87 15.22 2.48
N LEU A 13 -15.69 15.97 1.76
CA LEU A 13 -15.22 17.08 0.93
C LEU A 13 -14.47 18.14 1.75
N SER A 14 -14.87 18.37 3.00
CA SER A 14 -14.16 19.31 3.88
C SER A 14 -12.77 18.83 4.29
N TYR A 15 -12.48 17.51 4.19
CA TYR A 15 -11.17 16.93 4.54
C TYR A 15 -10.06 17.37 3.59
N PHE A 16 -10.37 17.69 2.34
CA PHE A 16 -9.38 18.26 1.42
C PHE A 16 -8.73 19.55 1.96
N GLN A 17 -9.46 20.29 2.76
CA GLN A 17 -8.93 21.48 3.42
C GLN A 17 -8.47 21.21 4.86
N LYS A 18 -9.26 20.50 5.66
CA LYS A 18 -9.00 20.30 7.09
C LYS A 18 -7.80 19.41 7.38
N LEU A 19 -7.54 18.42 6.49
CA LEU A 19 -6.45 17.47 6.64
C LEU A 19 -5.28 17.76 5.70
N SER A 20 -5.27 18.94 5.07
CA SER A 20 -4.21 19.32 4.14
C SER A 20 -2.90 19.54 4.89
N ASN A 21 -1.85 18.90 4.40
CA ASN A 21 -0.46 19.14 4.79
C ASN A 21 0.28 20.06 3.81
N TRP A 22 -0.43 20.69 2.87
CA TRP A 22 0.18 21.60 1.91
C TRP A 22 0.93 22.73 2.62
N GLY A 23 2.17 22.96 2.22
CA GLY A 23 3.05 23.95 2.84
C GLY A 23 3.61 23.57 4.21
N ARG A 24 3.18 22.44 4.81
CA ARG A 24 3.65 22.01 6.14
C ARG A 24 5.16 21.85 6.22
N TRP A 25 5.77 21.34 5.16
CA TRP A 25 7.22 21.12 5.02
C TRP A 25 7.85 22.03 3.95
N GLY A 26 7.15 23.10 3.58
CA GLY A 26 7.55 24.07 2.56
C GLY A 26 6.83 23.85 1.22
N ASP A 27 6.82 24.92 0.40
CA ASP A 27 6.07 24.93 -0.86
C ASP A 27 6.68 23.99 -1.92
N ASP A 28 7.98 23.68 -1.80
CA ASP A 28 8.70 22.78 -2.69
C ASP A 28 8.68 21.31 -2.23
N ASP A 29 8.07 21.02 -1.07
CA ASP A 29 8.00 19.65 -0.54
C ASP A 29 7.32 18.71 -1.52
N GLN A 30 7.89 17.51 -1.69
CA GLN A 30 7.39 16.43 -2.50
C GLN A 30 7.35 15.08 -1.75
N LEU A 31 7.80 15.06 -0.49
CA LEU A 31 7.85 13.86 0.35
C LEU A 31 6.53 13.58 1.06
N GLY A 32 5.74 14.64 1.32
CA GLY A 32 4.50 14.47 2.10
C GLY A 32 4.78 13.82 3.45
N THR A 33 4.01 12.79 3.79
CA THR A 33 4.14 12.09 5.08
C THR A 33 5.45 11.33 5.27
N LEU A 34 6.26 11.10 4.21
CA LEU A 34 7.60 10.54 4.39
C LEU A 34 8.55 11.49 5.12
N ASN A 35 8.23 12.78 5.24
CA ASN A 35 8.96 13.71 6.10
C ASN A 35 8.96 13.30 7.60
N PHE A 36 8.04 12.46 8.00
CA PHE A 36 8.01 11.90 9.36
C PHE A 36 9.05 10.79 9.60
N LEU A 37 9.71 10.29 8.53
CA LEU A 37 10.74 9.26 8.63
C LEU A 37 12.09 9.87 9.03
N THR A 38 12.21 10.23 10.31
CA THR A 38 13.45 10.77 10.85
C THR A 38 14.49 9.67 11.12
N PRO A 39 15.79 9.99 11.16
CA PRO A 39 16.83 9.05 11.58
C PRO A 39 16.54 8.41 12.94
N GLN A 40 15.93 9.14 13.87
CA GLN A 40 15.53 8.63 15.18
C GLN A 40 14.43 7.58 15.06
N LYS A 41 13.44 7.80 14.17
CA LYS A 41 12.38 6.83 13.91
C LYS A 41 12.93 5.55 13.31
N VAL A 42 13.87 5.64 12.38
CA VAL A 42 14.60 4.48 11.83
C VAL A 42 15.32 3.71 12.93
N GLN A 43 16.10 4.40 13.78
CA GLN A 43 16.80 3.76 14.90
C GLN A 43 15.84 3.06 15.88
N GLN A 44 14.70 3.67 16.17
CA GLN A 44 13.66 3.04 16.98
C GLN A 44 13.15 1.75 16.33
N SER A 45 12.91 1.77 15.02
CA SER A 45 12.43 0.57 14.30
C SER A 45 13.45 -0.56 14.32
N VAL A 46 14.74 -0.25 14.16
CA VAL A 46 15.82 -1.24 14.25
C VAL A 46 15.87 -1.91 15.63
N SER A 47 15.55 -1.19 16.69
CA SER A 47 15.52 -1.74 18.05
C SER A 47 14.41 -2.77 18.29
N LEU A 48 13.43 -2.86 17.38
CA LEU A 48 12.37 -3.89 17.42
C LEU A 48 12.83 -5.24 16.88
N VAL A 49 13.98 -5.32 16.22
CA VAL A 49 14.51 -6.57 15.71
C VAL A 49 15.14 -7.36 16.87
N VAL A 50 14.53 -8.50 17.21
CA VAL A 50 14.94 -9.33 18.36
C VAL A 50 15.65 -10.60 17.89
N ASP A 51 15.09 -11.30 16.91
CA ASP A 51 15.63 -12.57 16.40
C ASP A 51 15.89 -12.57 14.89
N GLY A 52 15.54 -11.46 14.21
CA GLY A 52 15.81 -11.29 12.80
C GLY A 52 14.91 -12.10 11.85
N THR A 53 13.76 -12.61 12.33
CA THR A 53 12.81 -13.34 11.47
C THR A 53 12.15 -12.39 10.45
N PRO A 54 12.38 -12.58 9.13
CA PRO A 54 11.73 -11.78 8.11
C PRO A 54 10.38 -12.37 7.70
N VAL A 55 9.42 -11.51 7.40
CA VAL A 55 8.13 -11.87 6.80
C VAL A 55 7.89 -10.98 5.59
N SER A 56 7.68 -11.58 4.41
CA SER A 56 7.31 -10.86 3.20
C SER A 56 5.83 -10.45 3.27
N CYS A 57 5.56 -9.18 2.99
CA CYS A 57 4.20 -8.63 2.94
C CYS A 57 3.73 -8.38 1.50
N ALA A 58 4.36 -8.99 0.50
CA ALA A 58 3.92 -8.90 -0.89
C ALA A 58 3.10 -10.14 -1.30
N ARG A 59 2.03 -9.90 -2.05
CA ARG A 59 1.34 -10.99 -2.75
C ARG A 59 2.18 -11.47 -3.94
N PRO A 60 2.05 -12.74 -4.35
CA PRO A 60 2.63 -13.19 -5.61
C PRO A 60 2.10 -12.37 -6.79
N VAL A 61 2.98 -12.10 -7.76
CA VAL A 61 2.59 -11.40 -8.99
C VAL A 61 1.61 -12.29 -9.78
N VAL A 62 0.51 -11.69 -10.25
CA VAL A 62 -0.50 -12.41 -11.04
C VAL A 62 -0.11 -12.37 -12.51
N PHE A 63 0.16 -13.54 -13.09
CA PHE A 63 0.55 -13.71 -14.50
C PHE A 63 -0.60 -14.18 -15.40
N ASP A 64 -1.63 -14.78 -14.82
CA ASP A 64 -2.82 -15.23 -15.55
C ASP A 64 -3.98 -14.28 -15.31
N PRO A 65 -4.82 -14.01 -16.33
CA PRO A 65 -6.01 -13.18 -16.14
C PRO A 65 -6.96 -13.79 -15.11
N THR A 66 -7.32 -12.96 -14.12
CA THR A 66 -8.29 -13.32 -13.09
C THR A 66 -9.34 -12.21 -12.96
N PRO A 67 -10.54 -12.49 -12.43
CA PRO A 67 -11.58 -11.46 -12.29
C PRO A 67 -11.13 -10.21 -11.53
N ASP A 68 -10.24 -10.35 -10.54
CA ASP A 68 -9.66 -9.24 -9.78
C ASP A 68 -8.42 -8.62 -10.47
N ALA A 69 -7.74 -9.31 -11.38
CA ALA A 69 -6.56 -8.83 -12.09
C ALA A 69 -6.70 -9.07 -13.60
N THR A 70 -7.51 -8.24 -14.27
CA THR A 70 -7.82 -8.38 -15.70
C THR A 70 -6.67 -7.96 -16.62
N ALA A 71 -5.68 -7.21 -16.08
CA ALA A 71 -4.44 -6.85 -16.76
C ALA A 71 -3.23 -7.45 -16.03
N PRO A 72 -3.02 -8.79 -16.14
CA PRO A 72 -1.95 -9.47 -15.44
C PRO A 72 -0.58 -9.05 -15.94
N ALA A 73 0.46 -9.38 -15.17
CA ALA A 73 1.83 -9.19 -15.62
C ALA A 73 2.16 -10.11 -16.81
N VAL A 74 3.00 -9.63 -17.70
CA VAL A 74 3.54 -10.40 -18.83
C VAL A 74 4.93 -10.90 -18.45
N HIS A 75 5.12 -12.20 -18.52
CA HIS A 75 6.43 -12.83 -18.29
C HIS A 75 6.75 -13.81 -19.43
N TYR A 76 7.96 -13.76 -19.92
CA TYR A 76 8.50 -14.78 -20.81
C TYR A 76 10.01 -14.85 -20.70
N MET A 77 10.55 -16.04 -21.03
CA MET A 77 12.00 -16.25 -21.12
C MET A 77 12.51 -15.66 -22.42
N VAL A 78 13.45 -14.72 -22.34
CA VAL A 78 14.19 -14.20 -23.50
C VAL A 78 15.29 -15.21 -23.90
N GLU A 79 15.95 -15.81 -22.92
CA GLU A 79 16.89 -16.90 -23.06
C GLU A 79 16.58 -17.98 -22.00
N SER A 80 16.71 -19.27 -22.38
CA SER A 80 16.40 -20.38 -21.47
C SER A 80 17.54 -21.36 -21.38
N GLY A 81 17.47 -22.33 -20.47
CA GLY A 81 18.41 -23.44 -20.34
C GLY A 81 18.18 -24.60 -21.33
N GLU A 82 17.12 -24.53 -22.15
CA GLU A 82 16.79 -25.57 -23.13
C GLU A 82 17.87 -25.70 -24.17
N GLY A 83 18.25 -26.94 -24.48
CA GLY A 83 19.28 -27.26 -25.47
C GLY A 83 20.72 -27.24 -24.95
N TRP A 84 21.02 -26.71 -23.79
CA TRP A 84 22.38 -26.70 -23.23
C TRP A 84 22.84 -28.07 -22.73
N GLY A 85 21.93 -28.94 -22.32
CA GLY A 85 22.19 -30.29 -21.83
C GLY A 85 22.11 -31.36 -22.90
N THR A 86 21.95 -31.01 -24.19
CA THR A 86 21.86 -31.96 -25.30
C THR A 86 23.23 -32.16 -25.98
N GLU A 87 23.42 -33.29 -26.67
CA GLU A 87 24.63 -33.54 -27.48
C GLU A 87 24.78 -32.56 -28.65
N GLN A 88 23.72 -31.87 -29.03
CA GLN A 88 23.74 -30.83 -30.06
C GLN A 88 24.28 -29.53 -29.47
N LYS A 89 25.42 -29.09 -29.90
CA LYS A 89 25.93 -27.75 -29.60
C LYS A 89 25.11 -26.71 -30.36
N VAL A 90 24.05 -26.22 -29.71
CA VAL A 90 23.12 -25.25 -30.31
C VAL A 90 23.77 -23.88 -30.54
N THR A 91 24.80 -23.54 -29.80
CA THR A 91 25.50 -22.25 -29.97
C THR A 91 27.00 -22.38 -29.63
N SER A 92 27.81 -21.51 -30.23
CA SER A 92 29.22 -21.30 -29.87
C SER A 92 29.42 -20.37 -28.66
N ARG A 93 28.36 -20.03 -27.94
CA ARG A 93 28.44 -19.13 -26.76
C ARG A 93 29.16 -19.82 -25.62
N LEU A 94 30.15 -19.15 -25.05
CA LEU A 94 30.89 -19.62 -23.87
C LEU A 94 30.10 -19.36 -22.56
N SER A 95 29.18 -18.41 -22.58
CA SER A 95 28.30 -18.10 -21.45
C SER A 95 26.91 -18.67 -21.68
N GLN A 96 26.39 -19.38 -20.69
CA GLN A 96 25.09 -20.02 -20.68
C GLN A 96 24.27 -19.40 -19.52
N ALA A 97 23.17 -18.74 -19.85
CA ALA A 97 22.32 -18.05 -18.87
C ALA A 97 20.84 -18.13 -19.28
N ALA A 98 19.96 -17.90 -18.33
CA ALA A 98 18.55 -17.63 -18.55
C ALA A 98 18.29 -16.16 -18.35
N THR A 99 17.39 -15.57 -19.15
CA THR A 99 17.03 -14.15 -19.10
C THR A 99 15.52 -14.00 -19.21
N ASP A 100 14.95 -13.21 -18.31
CA ASP A 100 13.52 -12.97 -18.22
C ASP A 100 13.15 -11.59 -18.74
N TYR A 101 11.92 -11.48 -19.27
CA TYR A 101 11.21 -10.25 -19.45
C TYR A 101 10.00 -10.22 -18.53
N ILE A 102 9.80 -9.11 -17.78
CA ILE A 102 8.59 -8.86 -17.02
C ILE A 102 8.10 -7.45 -17.34
N GLY A 103 6.81 -7.34 -17.69
CA GLY A 103 6.14 -6.08 -17.91
C GLY A 103 4.76 -6.09 -17.27
N MET A 104 4.32 -4.97 -16.65
CA MET A 104 3.03 -4.91 -15.97
C MET A 104 2.50 -3.48 -15.83
N VAL A 105 1.17 -3.38 -15.75
CA VAL A 105 0.49 -2.25 -15.12
C VAL A 105 0.38 -2.59 -13.64
N PHE A 106 1.13 -1.89 -12.79
CA PHE A 106 1.20 -2.26 -11.36
C PHE A 106 0.08 -1.63 -10.52
N HIS A 107 -0.45 -0.49 -10.89
CA HIS A 107 -1.67 0.05 -10.25
C HIS A 107 -2.86 -0.88 -10.52
N GLY A 108 -3.59 -1.21 -9.48
CA GLY A 108 -4.66 -2.21 -9.52
C GLY A 108 -4.31 -3.46 -8.68
N TYR A 109 -4.81 -4.65 -9.05
CA TYR A 109 -4.74 -5.84 -8.19
C TYR A 109 -3.73 -6.91 -8.66
N THR A 110 -2.84 -6.57 -9.57
CA THR A 110 -1.87 -7.53 -10.14
C THR A 110 -0.70 -7.83 -9.21
N VAL A 111 -0.28 -6.85 -8.44
CA VAL A 111 0.92 -6.93 -7.59
C VAL A 111 0.79 -5.99 -6.39
N THR A 112 1.52 -6.27 -5.31
CA THR A 112 1.71 -5.31 -4.22
C THR A 112 2.54 -4.14 -4.74
N HIS A 113 2.03 -2.92 -4.57
CA HIS A 113 2.70 -1.71 -5.06
C HIS A 113 2.52 -0.55 -4.10
N ILE A 114 3.41 0.42 -4.20
CA ILE A 114 3.33 1.68 -3.47
C ILE A 114 3.05 2.82 -4.45
N ASP A 115 2.12 3.67 -4.09
CA ASP A 115 1.75 4.87 -4.83
C ASP A 115 2.58 6.06 -4.38
N SER A 116 3.12 6.80 -5.37
CA SER A 116 3.71 8.11 -5.10
C SER A 116 2.63 9.21 -5.09
N LEU A 117 2.99 10.41 -4.67
CA LEU A 117 2.06 11.53 -4.60
C LEU A 117 1.60 12.03 -5.98
N ALA A 118 2.27 11.59 -7.07
CA ALA A 118 1.88 11.86 -8.45
C ALA A 118 0.76 10.94 -8.97
N HIS A 119 0.28 9.97 -8.17
CA HIS A 119 -0.69 8.98 -8.66
C HIS A 119 -2.11 9.53 -8.72
N PHE A 120 -2.52 10.42 -7.81
CA PHE A 120 -3.88 10.92 -7.72
C PHE A 120 -3.99 12.43 -7.90
N PHE A 121 -5.17 12.84 -8.40
CA PHE A 121 -5.52 14.24 -8.66
C PHE A 121 -6.86 14.59 -8.06
N TRP A 122 -7.00 15.84 -7.61
CA TRP A 122 -8.27 16.42 -7.23
C TRP A 122 -8.38 17.86 -7.77
N GLU A 123 -9.45 18.16 -8.49
CA GLU A 123 -9.66 19.47 -9.16
C GLU A 123 -8.44 19.96 -9.97
N GLY A 124 -7.79 19.03 -10.69
CA GLY A 124 -6.63 19.32 -11.52
C GLY A 124 -5.32 19.56 -10.76
N LYS A 125 -5.25 19.18 -9.49
CA LYS A 125 -4.08 19.35 -8.63
C LYS A 125 -3.63 18.03 -8.02
N MET A 126 -2.32 17.94 -7.75
CA MET A 126 -1.64 16.95 -6.93
C MET A 126 -1.35 17.53 -5.54
N TYR A 127 -0.64 16.74 -4.72
CA TYR A 127 -0.14 17.19 -3.43
C TYR A 127 0.59 18.53 -3.54
N ASN A 128 0.52 19.32 -2.50
CA ASN A 128 1.12 20.66 -2.39
C ASN A 128 0.67 21.63 -3.50
N GLY A 129 -0.52 21.38 -4.11
CA GLY A 129 -1.16 22.26 -5.08
C GLY A 129 -0.57 22.20 -6.49
N ARG A 130 0.32 21.26 -6.78
CA ARG A 130 0.95 21.13 -8.10
C ARG A 130 -0.05 20.74 -9.17
N PRO A 131 0.07 21.32 -10.39
CA PRO A 131 -0.85 21.03 -11.49
C PRO A 131 -0.74 19.57 -11.97
N SER A 132 -1.86 18.89 -12.18
CA SER A 132 -1.92 17.49 -12.65
C SER A 132 -1.27 17.26 -14.02
N HIS A 133 -1.18 18.29 -14.89
CA HIS A 133 -0.53 18.15 -16.19
C HIS A 133 1.00 17.95 -16.13
N LEU A 134 1.62 18.05 -14.94
CA LEU A 134 3.01 17.66 -14.71
C LEU A 134 3.20 16.14 -14.74
N VAL A 135 2.10 15.37 -14.76
CA VAL A 135 2.08 13.95 -15.12
C VAL A 135 1.53 13.83 -16.53
N SER A 136 2.36 13.43 -17.48
CA SER A 136 1.98 13.37 -18.89
C SER A 136 2.36 12.05 -19.54
N THR A 137 1.71 11.72 -20.66
CA THR A 137 1.99 10.50 -21.42
C THR A 137 3.40 10.45 -22.01
N ASN A 138 4.02 11.60 -22.24
CA ASN A 138 5.35 11.67 -22.84
C ASN A 138 6.48 11.67 -21.80
N LEU A 139 6.29 12.38 -20.69
CA LEU A 139 7.34 12.62 -19.70
C LEU A 139 7.15 11.83 -18.40
N GLY A 140 5.97 11.22 -18.22
CA GLY A 140 5.60 10.62 -16.93
C GLY A 140 5.37 11.70 -15.87
N ALA A 141 5.62 11.35 -14.61
CA ALA A 141 5.50 12.23 -13.46
C ALA A 141 6.80 13.03 -13.26
N THR A 142 6.81 14.27 -13.70
CA THR A 142 8.00 15.14 -13.62
C THR A 142 8.22 15.74 -12.23
N VAL A 143 7.26 15.57 -11.34
CA VAL A 143 7.31 15.93 -9.92
C VAL A 143 6.60 14.84 -9.12
N GLU A 144 6.89 14.75 -7.83
CA GLU A 144 6.24 13.80 -6.90
C GLU A 144 6.32 12.34 -7.35
N SER A 145 7.29 12.02 -8.21
CA SER A 145 7.51 10.66 -8.73
C SER A 145 8.04 9.74 -7.63
N ILE A 146 7.99 8.43 -7.87
CA ILE A 146 8.48 7.41 -6.94
C ILE A 146 9.98 7.57 -6.60
N GLU A 147 10.75 8.23 -7.45
CA GLU A 147 12.18 8.48 -7.24
C GLU A 147 12.47 9.19 -5.91
N ILE A 148 11.50 9.96 -5.39
CA ILE A 148 11.63 10.67 -4.11
C ILE A 148 11.77 9.68 -2.95
N ALA A 149 11.22 8.48 -3.06
CA ALA A 149 11.36 7.39 -2.10
C ALA A 149 12.51 6.41 -2.43
N ALA A 150 13.42 6.77 -3.35
CA ALA A 150 14.48 5.89 -3.84
C ALA A 150 15.51 5.45 -2.77
N GLU A 151 15.62 6.18 -1.66
CA GLU A 151 16.44 5.78 -0.50
C GLU A 151 15.77 4.65 0.33
N GLY A 152 14.54 4.28 -0.01
CA GLY A 152 13.75 3.28 0.69
C GLY A 152 12.97 3.86 1.87
N ILE A 153 12.01 3.09 2.33
CA ILE A 153 11.15 3.38 3.48
C ILE A 153 11.48 2.37 4.56
N VAL A 154 12.14 2.83 5.62
CA VAL A 154 12.52 2.01 6.78
C VAL A 154 11.98 2.67 8.03
N THR A 155 11.07 2.01 8.74
CA THR A 155 10.44 2.55 9.93
C THR A 155 9.76 1.44 10.75
N ARG A 156 9.09 1.81 11.83
CA ARG A 156 8.20 0.90 12.55
C ARG A 156 6.96 0.63 11.70
N GLY A 157 6.69 -0.65 11.44
CA GLY A 157 5.43 -1.15 10.93
C GLY A 157 4.52 -1.58 12.08
N ILE A 158 3.23 -1.36 11.93
CA ILE A 158 2.18 -1.80 12.86
C ILE A 158 1.14 -2.57 12.04
N LEU A 159 0.75 -3.76 12.51
CA LEU A 159 -0.36 -4.51 11.95
C LEU A 159 -1.63 -4.29 12.77
N VAL A 160 -2.67 -3.78 12.15
CA VAL A 160 -4.06 -3.77 12.63
C VAL A 160 -4.79 -4.95 11.99
N ASP A 161 -4.96 -6.02 12.72
CA ASP A 161 -5.67 -7.23 12.26
C ASP A 161 -7.16 -7.12 12.61
N VAL A 162 -7.94 -6.48 11.71
CA VAL A 162 -9.35 -6.18 11.97
C VAL A 162 -10.22 -7.43 12.08
N PRO A 163 -10.07 -8.47 11.24
CA PRO A 163 -10.79 -9.72 11.43
C PRO A 163 -10.61 -10.30 12.82
N ARG A 164 -9.37 -10.30 13.36
CA ARG A 164 -9.11 -10.76 14.72
C ARG A 164 -9.82 -9.92 15.77
N ILE A 165 -9.84 -8.58 15.63
CA ILE A 165 -10.55 -7.67 16.53
C ILE A 165 -12.06 -7.93 16.53
N ARG A 166 -12.63 -8.17 15.35
CA ARG A 166 -14.07 -8.42 15.19
C ARG A 166 -14.47 -9.87 15.42
N GLY A 167 -13.51 -10.82 15.54
CA GLY A 167 -13.77 -12.26 15.73
C GLY A 167 -14.36 -12.93 14.48
N VAL A 168 -13.91 -12.53 13.29
CA VAL A 168 -14.33 -13.07 11.99
C VAL A 168 -13.10 -13.49 11.18
N ASP A 169 -13.29 -14.29 10.12
CA ASP A 169 -12.19 -14.69 9.24
C ASP A 169 -11.77 -13.57 8.28
N TRP A 170 -12.75 -12.79 7.81
CA TRP A 170 -12.58 -11.62 6.94
C TRP A 170 -13.73 -10.63 7.11
N LEU A 171 -13.54 -9.40 6.64
CA LEU A 171 -14.62 -8.42 6.55
C LEU A 171 -15.50 -8.68 5.31
N GLU A 172 -16.79 -8.37 5.41
CA GLU A 172 -17.67 -8.49 4.25
C GLU A 172 -17.35 -7.40 3.21
N ARG A 173 -17.48 -7.74 1.93
CA ARG A 173 -17.26 -6.81 0.83
C ARG A 173 -18.25 -5.64 0.93
N GLY A 174 -17.75 -4.42 0.77
CA GLY A 174 -18.51 -3.19 0.98
C GLY A 174 -18.48 -2.67 2.41
N GLU A 175 -18.01 -3.46 3.38
CA GLU A 175 -17.76 -2.97 4.73
C GLU A 175 -16.50 -2.12 4.79
N GLY A 176 -16.47 -1.17 5.73
CA GLY A 176 -15.31 -0.35 6.05
C GLY A 176 -14.68 -0.73 7.40
N VAL A 177 -13.36 -0.61 7.46
CA VAL A 177 -12.63 -0.48 8.73
C VAL A 177 -12.92 0.91 9.29
N LEU A 178 -13.34 0.99 10.54
CA LEU A 178 -13.70 2.24 11.21
C LEU A 178 -12.60 2.70 12.17
N PRO A 179 -12.57 3.97 12.56
CA PRO A 179 -11.65 4.46 13.60
C PRO A 179 -11.69 3.63 14.87
N SER A 180 -12.90 3.18 15.26
CA SER A 180 -13.08 2.31 16.43
C SER A 180 -12.39 0.95 16.33
N ASP A 181 -12.20 0.40 15.12
CA ASP A 181 -11.45 -0.84 14.93
C ASP A 181 -9.95 -0.61 15.19
N ILE A 182 -9.43 0.54 14.71
CA ILE A 182 -8.03 0.93 14.92
C ILE A 182 -7.78 1.19 16.42
N GLU A 183 -8.64 1.95 17.07
CA GLU A 183 -8.55 2.23 18.52
C GLU A 183 -8.70 0.94 19.35
N ALA A 184 -9.57 0.03 18.93
CA ALA A 184 -9.71 -1.27 19.57
C ALA A 184 -8.44 -2.13 19.41
N ALA A 185 -7.79 -2.07 18.25
CA ALA A 185 -6.52 -2.74 18.02
C ALA A 185 -5.41 -2.16 18.90
N GLU A 186 -5.27 -0.83 19.00
CA GLU A 186 -4.32 -0.19 19.91
C GLU A 186 -4.52 -0.69 21.34
N SER A 187 -5.76 -0.73 21.82
CA SER A 187 -6.09 -1.15 23.18
C SER A 187 -5.89 -2.65 23.44
N GLN A 188 -6.31 -3.52 22.51
CA GLN A 188 -6.31 -4.97 22.71
C GLN A 188 -4.96 -5.60 22.39
N MET A 189 -4.23 -5.03 21.44
CA MET A 189 -2.94 -5.54 20.97
C MET A 189 -1.75 -4.86 21.65
N GLY A 190 -1.99 -3.78 22.41
CA GLY A 190 -1.00 -3.16 23.30
C GLY A 190 0.05 -2.31 22.59
N PHE A 191 -0.32 -1.62 21.51
CA PHE A 191 0.53 -0.64 20.83
C PHE A 191 -0.17 0.73 20.77
N GLU A 192 0.59 1.75 20.45
CA GLU A 192 0.10 3.10 20.11
C GLU A 192 0.69 3.51 18.76
N ILE A 193 -0.17 3.95 17.84
CA ILE A 193 0.24 4.48 16.54
C ILE A 193 0.83 5.87 16.75
N THR A 194 2.05 6.09 16.25
CA THR A 194 2.77 7.35 16.40
C THR A 194 3.30 7.86 15.06
N GLU A 195 3.73 9.10 15.06
CA GLU A 195 4.27 9.77 13.87
C GLU A 195 5.37 8.95 13.20
N GLY A 196 5.26 8.81 11.87
CA GLY A 196 6.21 8.08 11.05
C GLY A 196 6.02 6.57 10.99
N ASP A 197 4.96 6.02 11.58
CA ASP A 197 4.65 4.59 11.44
C ASP A 197 4.10 4.27 10.04
N VAL A 198 4.36 3.06 9.59
CA VAL A 198 3.59 2.43 8.51
C VAL A 198 2.47 1.61 9.14
N LEU A 199 1.24 1.98 8.83
CA LEU A 199 0.06 1.27 9.32
C LEU A 199 -0.40 0.25 8.26
N LEU A 200 -0.29 -1.02 8.57
CA LEU A 200 -0.80 -2.12 7.75
C LEU A 200 -2.14 -2.59 8.33
N VAL A 201 -3.19 -2.51 7.54
CA VAL A 201 -4.55 -2.88 7.96
C VAL A 201 -5.00 -4.12 7.20
N ARG A 202 -5.06 -5.25 7.91
CA ARG A 202 -5.56 -6.50 7.38
C ARG A 202 -7.09 -6.51 7.44
N THR A 203 -7.71 -6.82 6.30
CA THR A 203 -9.17 -7.00 6.16
C THR A 203 -9.56 -8.46 5.97
N GLY A 204 -8.58 -9.34 5.68
CA GLY A 204 -8.78 -10.77 5.41
C GLY A 204 -9.23 -11.06 3.97
N GLN A 205 -9.21 -10.07 3.06
CA GLN A 205 -9.67 -10.29 1.69
C GLN A 205 -8.73 -11.18 0.88
N LEU A 206 -7.43 -11.19 1.19
CA LEU A 206 -6.52 -12.09 0.50
C LEU A 206 -6.75 -13.54 0.94
N TYR A 207 -6.99 -13.79 2.23
CA TYR A 207 -7.41 -15.10 2.74
C TYR A 207 -8.75 -15.53 2.12
N ARG A 208 -9.73 -14.61 2.05
CA ARG A 208 -11.02 -14.87 1.39
C ARG A 208 -10.83 -15.26 -0.08
N ARG A 209 -9.92 -14.59 -0.78
CA ARG A 209 -9.56 -14.89 -2.17
C ARG A 209 -9.00 -16.31 -2.35
N GLU A 210 -8.23 -16.78 -1.40
CA GLU A 210 -7.71 -18.16 -1.40
C GLU A 210 -8.82 -19.19 -1.21
N ILE A 211 -9.81 -18.91 -0.38
CA ILE A 211 -10.91 -19.83 -0.06
C ILE A 211 -12.02 -19.78 -1.12
N GLU A 212 -12.46 -18.59 -1.52
CA GLU A 212 -13.60 -18.39 -2.44
C GLU A 212 -13.19 -18.24 -3.91
N GLY A 213 -11.92 -18.01 -4.19
CA GLY A 213 -11.40 -17.63 -5.50
C GLY A 213 -11.45 -16.12 -5.75
N PRO A 214 -10.79 -15.66 -6.83
CA PRO A 214 -10.78 -14.25 -7.23
C PRO A 214 -12.16 -13.81 -7.74
N VAL A 215 -12.53 -12.55 -7.48
CA VAL A 215 -13.79 -11.94 -7.90
C VAL A 215 -13.56 -10.59 -8.57
N ASP A 216 -14.45 -10.18 -9.45
CA ASP A 216 -14.50 -8.80 -9.93
C ASP A 216 -15.02 -7.90 -8.80
N PHE A 217 -14.16 -7.04 -8.27
CA PHE A 217 -14.51 -6.12 -7.19
C PHE A 217 -15.53 -5.06 -7.61
N ARG A 218 -15.67 -4.75 -8.90
CA ARG A 218 -16.70 -3.83 -9.40
C ARG A 218 -18.09 -4.42 -9.25
N GLU A 219 -18.20 -5.75 -9.38
CA GLU A 219 -19.48 -6.46 -9.22
C GLU A 219 -19.74 -6.92 -7.78
N LYS A 220 -18.70 -7.38 -7.10
CA LYS A 220 -18.82 -8.04 -5.79
C LYS A 220 -18.46 -7.14 -4.61
N GLY A 221 -17.87 -5.97 -4.88
CA GLY A 221 -17.40 -5.06 -3.84
C GLY A 221 -16.03 -5.42 -3.29
N SER A 222 -15.44 -4.47 -2.58
CA SER A 222 -14.19 -4.60 -1.82
C SER A 222 -14.33 -3.90 -0.47
N THR A 223 -13.51 -4.30 0.49
CA THR A 223 -13.40 -3.65 1.80
C THR A 223 -12.07 -2.90 1.89
N ALA A 224 -12.03 -1.86 2.70
CA ALA A 224 -10.84 -1.07 2.99
C ALA A 224 -11.10 -0.18 4.22
N CYS A 225 -10.19 0.73 4.53
CA CYS A 225 -10.46 1.77 5.51
C CYS A 225 -11.61 2.67 5.04
N HIS A 226 -12.58 2.93 5.91
CA HIS A 226 -13.60 3.93 5.65
C HIS A 226 -12.99 5.34 5.73
N ALA A 227 -13.48 6.28 4.94
CA ALA A 227 -12.99 7.67 4.92
C ALA A 227 -13.00 8.36 6.30
N SER A 228 -13.84 7.89 7.22
CA SER A 228 -13.84 8.36 8.62
C SER A 228 -12.54 8.10 9.37
N CYS A 229 -11.66 7.21 8.86
CA CYS A 229 -10.34 6.98 9.44
C CYS A 229 -9.34 8.10 9.13
N LEU A 230 -9.55 8.86 8.04
CA LEU A 230 -8.59 9.89 7.60
C LEU A 230 -8.22 10.91 8.69
N PRO A 231 -9.15 11.46 9.49
CA PRO A 231 -8.80 12.36 10.58
C PRO A 231 -7.89 11.71 11.64
N LEU A 232 -8.16 10.45 12.01
CA LEU A 232 -7.34 9.70 12.95
C LEU A 232 -5.94 9.45 12.39
N LEU A 233 -5.85 9.00 11.15
CA LEU A 233 -4.57 8.73 10.46
C LEU A 233 -3.73 10.02 10.35
N HIS A 234 -4.36 11.15 10.01
CA HIS A 234 -3.72 12.46 9.97
C HIS A 234 -3.23 12.90 11.36
N GLN A 235 -4.06 12.74 12.39
CA GLN A 235 -3.71 13.08 13.77
C GLN A 235 -2.53 12.26 14.29
N ARG A 236 -2.48 10.96 13.94
CA ARG A 236 -1.39 10.04 14.33
C ARG A 236 -0.11 10.28 13.53
N GLY A 237 -0.18 10.99 12.39
CA GLY A 237 0.97 11.30 11.56
C GLY A 237 1.61 10.07 10.92
N ILE A 238 0.79 9.10 10.46
CA ILE A 238 1.33 7.91 9.80
C ILE A 238 2.08 8.29 8.50
N ALA A 239 3.15 7.57 8.20
CA ALA A 239 3.94 7.79 7.00
C ALA A 239 3.33 7.12 5.77
N VAL A 240 2.83 5.89 5.93
CA VAL A 240 2.22 5.08 4.86
C VAL A 240 1.03 4.33 5.43
N LEU A 241 -0.07 4.28 4.67
CA LEU A 241 -1.19 3.38 4.90
C LEU A 241 -1.09 2.20 3.93
N GLY A 242 -1.14 0.97 4.43
CA GLY A 242 -1.19 -0.23 3.61
C GLY A 242 -2.37 -1.12 3.94
N THR A 243 -2.98 -1.75 2.92
CA THR A 243 -4.01 -2.76 3.11
C THR A 243 -3.78 -3.99 2.22
N ASP A 244 -4.50 -5.07 2.52
CA ASP A 244 -4.56 -6.27 1.69
C ASP A 244 -5.52 -6.14 0.48
N THR A 245 -5.97 -4.89 0.20
CA THR A 245 -6.83 -4.51 -0.92
C THR A 245 -6.33 -3.22 -1.59
N GLY A 246 -7.16 -2.55 -2.41
CA GLY A 246 -6.87 -1.26 -3.06
C GLY A 246 -7.25 -0.05 -2.20
N ASN A 247 -7.16 -0.12 -0.89
CA ASN A 247 -7.34 0.95 0.09
C ASN A 247 -8.68 1.74 0.06
N ASP A 248 -9.54 1.57 -0.94
CA ASP A 248 -10.87 2.20 -0.99
C ASP A 248 -12.00 1.17 -1.05
N ILE A 249 -13.12 1.48 -0.43
CA ILE A 249 -14.30 0.61 -0.38
C ILE A 249 -15.02 0.63 -1.75
N ILE A 250 -15.40 -0.56 -2.22
CA ILE A 250 -16.24 -0.72 -3.41
C ILE A 250 -17.53 -1.44 -3.00
N PRO A 251 -18.73 -0.94 -3.36
CA PRO A 251 -18.99 0.32 -4.07
C PRO A 251 -18.61 1.54 -3.23
N ALA A 252 -18.25 2.63 -3.92
CA ALA A 252 -17.89 3.88 -3.27
C ALA A 252 -19.03 4.39 -2.37
N PRO A 253 -18.75 4.75 -1.11
CA PRO A 253 -19.80 5.23 -0.20
C PRO A 253 -20.30 6.64 -0.53
N TYR A 254 -19.56 7.38 -1.36
CA TYR A 254 -19.83 8.79 -1.69
C TYR A 254 -19.89 8.99 -3.21
N PRO A 255 -20.92 9.67 -3.74
CA PRO A 255 -21.12 9.80 -5.19
C PRO A 255 -20.08 10.67 -5.91
N ASN A 256 -19.51 11.69 -5.23
CA ASN A 256 -18.55 12.62 -5.86
C ASN A 256 -17.11 12.42 -5.36
N VAL A 257 -16.89 11.62 -4.31
CA VAL A 257 -15.56 11.26 -3.78
C VAL A 257 -15.48 9.73 -3.76
N ILE A 258 -15.20 9.15 -4.93
CA ILE A 258 -15.34 7.69 -5.13
C ILE A 258 -14.17 6.88 -4.56
N GLN A 259 -13.03 7.50 -4.33
CA GLN A 259 -11.83 6.89 -3.74
C GLN A 259 -11.26 7.83 -2.66
N PRO A 260 -12.01 8.06 -1.55
CA PRO A 260 -11.65 9.08 -0.56
C PRO A 260 -10.30 8.85 0.11
N ILE A 261 -9.88 7.59 0.31
CA ILE A 261 -8.56 7.30 0.90
C ILE A 261 -7.45 7.76 -0.04
N HIS A 262 -7.53 7.47 -1.33
CA HIS A 262 -6.56 7.97 -2.31
C HIS A 262 -6.73 9.48 -2.54
N GLN A 263 -7.95 9.94 -2.82
CA GLN A 263 -8.19 11.33 -3.21
C GLN A 263 -7.81 12.32 -2.12
N VAL A 264 -8.26 12.09 -0.87
CA VAL A 264 -7.90 12.96 0.27
C VAL A 264 -6.52 12.61 0.80
N GLY A 265 -6.23 11.32 0.99
CA GLY A 265 -4.96 10.86 1.56
C GLY A 265 -3.76 11.32 0.73
N ILE A 266 -3.72 10.99 -0.56
CA ILE A 266 -2.59 11.36 -1.42
C ILE A 266 -2.59 12.88 -1.66
N VAL A 267 -3.70 13.44 -2.15
CA VAL A 267 -3.68 14.82 -2.65
C VAL A 267 -3.64 15.86 -1.53
N ALA A 268 -4.44 15.71 -0.48
CA ALA A 268 -4.46 16.69 0.62
C ALA A 268 -3.42 16.40 1.69
N MET A 269 -3.36 15.16 2.17
CA MET A 269 -2.47 14.80 3.28
C MET A 269 -1.02 14.54 2.85
N GLY A 270 -0.77 14.27 1.56
CA GLY A 270 0.53 13.77 1.10
C GLY A 270 0.85 12.38 1.67
N LEU A 271 -0.18 11.58 1.93
CA LEU A 271 -0.06 10.23 2.47
C LEU A 271 0.33 9.25 1.38
N TRP A 272 1.37 8.47 1.62
CA TRP A 272 1.75 7.37 0.74
C TRP A 272 0.87 6.15 0.98
N ILE A 273 0.53 5.45 -0.09
CA ILE A 273 -0.39 4.31 -0.04
C ILE A 273 0.29 3.06 -0.56
N LEU A 274 0.12 1.96 0.17
CA LEU A 274 0.57 0.61 -0.20
C LEU A 274 -0.66 -0.26 -0.47
N ASP A 275 -0.84 -0.67 -1.72
CA ASP A 275 -1.95 -1.49 -2.16
C ASP A 275 -1.59 -2.97 -2.24
N ASN A 276 -2.58 -3.81 -1.99
CA ASN A 276 -2.52 -5.27 -2.17
C ASN A 276 -1.38 -5.96 -1.40
N ALA A 277 -1.12 -5.55 -0.18
CA ALA A 277 -0.18 -6.25 0.68
C ALA A 277 -0.69 -7.67 1.02
N ASN A 278 0.20 -8.65 1.10
CA ASN A 278 -0.10 -9.94 1.73
C ASN A 278 0.17 -9.81 3.23
N LEU A 279 -0.89 -9.75 4.01
CA LEU A 279 -0.81 -9.59 5.47
C LEU A 279 -1.13 -10.89 6.23
N GLU A 280 -1.34 -12.01 5.52
CA GLU A 280 -1.75 -13.27 6.15
C GLU A 280 -0.62 -13.88 6.97
N ASP A 281 0.56 -14.08 6.39
CA ASP A 281 1.73 -14.61 7.11
C ASP A 281 2.18 -13.67 8.24
N LEU A 282 2.07 -12.36 8.00
CA LEU A 282 2.36 -11.36 9.01
C LEU A 282 1.40 -11.45 10.20
N ALA A 283 0.10 -11.65 9.97
CA ALA A 283 -0.89 -11.81 11.02
C ALA A 283 -0.63 -13.06 11.87
N VAL A 284 -0.27 -14.17 11.23
CA VAL A 284 0.11 -15.41 11.91
C VAL A 284 1.34 -15.20 12.79
N GLU A 285 2.38 -14.54 12.27
CA GLU A 285 3.62 -14.31 13.00
C GLU A 285 3.42 -13.31 14.15
N CYS A 286 2.68 -12.23 13.93
CA CYS A 286 2.29 -11.30 15.00
C CYS A 286 1.52 -11.99 16.13
N ALA A 287 0.54 -12.82 15.78
CA ALA A 287 -0.27 -13.56 16.76
C ALA A 287 0.59 -14.57 17.56
N ARG A 288 1.49 -15.30 16.88
CA ARG A 288 2.42 -16.24 17.51
C ARG A 288 3.30 -15.56 18.55
N ARG A 289 3.74 -14.34 18.26
CA ARG A 289 4.60 -13.53 19.14
C ARG A 289 3.82 -12.71 20.16
N ASN A 290 2.52 -12.56 19.96
CA ASN A 290 1.70 -11.56 20.65
C ASN A 290 2.35 -10.15 20.57
N ARG A 291 2.87 -9.80 19.39
CA ARG A 291 3.53 -8.53 19.09
C ARG A 291 3.14 -8.04 17.71
N TRP A 292 2.61 -6.84 17.62
CA TRP A 292 1.98 -6.26 16.44
C TRP A 292 2.79 -5.12 15.83
N GLU A 293 3.98 -4.92 16.34
CA GLU A 293 4.98 -3.95 15.86
C GLU A 293 6.26 -4.70 15.47
N PHE A 294 6.90 -4.19 14.43
CA PHE A 294 8.09 -4.77 13.84
C PHE A 294 8.87 -3.68 13.08
N MET A 295 10.12 -3.92 12.77
CA MET A 295 10.81 -3.13 11.77
C MET A 295 10.22 -3.44 10.40
N LEU A 296 9.82 -2.42 9.64
CA LEU A 296 9.39 -2.58 8.24
C LEU A 296 10.41 -1.93 7.33
N SER A 297 10.78 -2.66 6.26
CA SER A 297 11.65 -2.15 5.19
C SER A 297 10.99 -2.41 3.84
N MET A 298 10.86 -1.38 3.02
CA MET A 298 10.45 -1.51 1.61
C MET A 298 11.25 -0.55 0.74
N GLY A 299 11.73 -1.09 -0.39
CA GLY A 299 12.51 -0.34 -1.36
C GLY A 299 11.77 -0.26 -2.69
N PRO A 300 11.14 0.87 -3.03
CA PRO A 300 10.63 1.07 -4.37
C PRO A 300 11.73 0.92 -5.41
N LEU A 301 11.39 0.44 -6.60
CA LEU A 301 12.32 0.44 -7.72
C LEU A 301 12.70 1.89 -8.08
N LYS A 302 13.95 2.10 -8.46
CA LYS A 302 14.42 3.44 -8.91
C LYS A 302 13.94 3.71 -10.35
N LEU A 303 12.63 3.91 -10.48
CA LEU A 303 11.96 4.18 -11.75
C LEU A 303 11.82 5.68 -11.96
N THR A 304 12.40 6.20 -13.02
CA THR A 304 12.32 7.63 -13.35
C THR A 304 10.94 8.03 -13.81
N ASN A 305 10.42 9.12 -13.29
CA ASN A 305 9.14 9.74 -13.68
C ASN A 305 7.93 8.80 -13.60
N THR A 306 7.87 7.88 -12.64
CA THR A 306 6.72 6.99 -12.46
C THR A 306 5.88 7.38 -11.25
N THR A 307 4.60 7.01 -11.30
CA THR A 307 3.60 7.35 -10.29
C THR A 307 3.54 6.36 -9.12
N GLY A 308 4.42 5.37 -9.11
CA GLY A 308 4.50 4.33 -8.09
C GLY A 308 5.49 3.25 -8.47
N SER A 309 5.53 2.17 -7.72
CA SER A 309 6.42 1.02 -7.96
C SER A 309 5.84 -0.27 -7.40
N PRO A 310 5.98 -1.42 -8.09
CA PRO A 310 5.92 -2.71 -7.43
C PRO A 310 6.91 -2.74 -6.27
N VAL A 311 6.53 -3.37 -5.16
CA VAL A 311 7.37 -3.42 -3.98
C VAL A 311 7.12 -4.72 -3.19
N ASN A 312 8.13 -5.20 -2.50
CA ASN A 312 8.01 -6.27 -1.52
C ASN A 312 8.36 -5.73 -0.13
N PRO A 313 7.39 -5.29 0.68
CA PRO A 313 7.64 -4.88 2.04
C PRO A 313 8.05 -6.09 2.89
N ILE A 314 9.10 -5.93 3.69
CA ILE A 314 9.60 -6.97 4.60
C ILE A 314 9.44 -6.50 6.04
N ALA A 315 8.63 -7.21 6.81
CA ALA A 315 8.57 -7.08 8.25
C ALA A 315 9.68 -7.92 8.90
N ILE A 316 10.38 -7.37 9.89
CA ILE A 316 11.50 -8.04 10.57
C ILE A 316 11.28 -7.95 12.09
N PHE A 317 11.28 -9.13 12.74
CA PHE A 317 11.01 -9.27 14.17
C PHE A 317 12.27 -9.44 15.02
#